data_3157cdf4d1c1d4c25a21015b1e205eed
#
_entry.id   3157cdf4d1c1d4c25a21015b1e205eed
#
_cell.length_a   1.000
_cell.length_b   1.000
_cell.length_c   1.000
_cell.angle_alpha   90.00
_cell.angle_beta   90.00
_cell.angle_gamma   90.00
#
_symmetry.space_group_name_H-M   'P 1'
#
loop_
_entity.id
_entity.type
_entity.pdbx_description
1 polymer ?
#
loop_
_entity_poly.entity_id
_entity_poly.type
_entity_poly.pdbx_seq_one_letter_code
_entity_poly.pdbx_strand_id
1 'polypeptide(L)'
;MAEKELTSKPENTNESKEISTSVLMKRWKKFKTLKRGYYSFLVILFFYLLSFAFPLLINKDALIVHYEGEYYFPVFQFYDAKTFGQDRPGETNYRILKQEFSNQDGDNWVLMPLYPYSPNENLLEEIPGIPPHPPTMQNFAGTDDRGRDVFARLMYGFNISISCAVVVTMFSYILGVVIGAILGVF
;
A
#
# COMPACT_ATOMS: atom_id res chain seq x y z
N MET A 1 81.48 32.43 -8.75
CA MET A 1 80.66 32.28 -7.54
C MET A 1 79.38 33.05 -7.75
N ALA A 2 78.34 32.36 -8.08
CA ALA A 2 76.99 32.94 -8.16
C ALA A 2 76.05 31.83 -7.73
N GLU A 3 75.59 31.96 -6.49
CA GLU A 3 74.67 31.09 -5.81
C GLU A 3 73.28 31.39 -6.31
N LYS A 4 72.64 30.39 -6.91
CA LYS A 4 71.31 30.48 -7.49
C LYS A 4 70.31 30.09 -6.43
N GLU A 5 69.70 31.08 -5.75
CA GLU A 5 68.57 30.90 -4.86
C GLU A 5 67.42 30.18 -5.58
N LEU A 6 67.12 28.97 -5.16
CA LEU A 6 65.86 28.27 -5.52
C LEU A 6 64.76 28.80 -4.62
N THR A 7 63.95 29.72 -5.15
CA THR A 7 62.68 30.08 -4.54
C THR A 7 61.73 28.90 -4.70
N SER A 8 61.53 28.16 -3.62
CA SER A 8 60.50 27.14 -3.50
C SER A 8 59.13 27.83 -3.50
N LYS A 9 58.41 27.66 -4.60
CA LYS A 9 57.01 27.98 -4.76
C LYS A 9 56.19 27.15 -3.76
N PRO A 10 55.34 27.73 -2.90
CA PRO A 10 54.49 26.94 -2.03
C PRO A 10 53.49 26.15 -2.89
N GLU A 11 53.59 24.86 -2.81
CA GLU A 11 52.68 23.91 -3.40
C GLU A 11 51.33 24.11 -2.71
N ASN A 12 50.40 24.63 -3.47
CA ASN A 12 49.03 24.91 -3.05
C ASN A 12 48.29 23.60 -2.86
N THR A 13 48.44 23.02 -1.69
CA THR A 13 47.67 21.81 -1.23
C THR A 13 46.24 22.18 -0.95
N ASN A 14 45.54 22.66 -1.95
CA ASN A 14 44.10 22.60 -2.08
C ASN A 14 43.71 21.41 -2.94
N GLU A 15 44.26 20.24 -2.65
CA GLU A 15 43.57 18.99 -2.98
C GLU A 15 42.28 18.97 -2.16
N SER A 16 41.24 19.53 -2.78
CA SER A 16 39.86 19.36 -2.40
C SER A 16 39.68 17.88 -2.05
N LYS A 17 39.42 17.59 -0.77
CA LYS A 17 38.84 16.33 -0.33
C LYS A 17 37.65 16.03 -1.24
N GLU A 18 37.85 15.39 -2.37
CA GLU A 18 36.80 14.70 -3.09
C GLU A 18 36.24 13.68 -2.12
N ILE A 19 35.18 14.09 -1.42
CA ILE A 19 34.38 13.17 -0.64
C ILE A 19 34.00 12.05 -1.62
N SER A 20 34.59 10.89 -1.40
CA SER A 20 34.32 9.67 -2.14
C SER A 20 32.82 9.39 -2.05
N THR A 21 32.05 10.06 -2.92
CA THR A 21 30.61 9.83 -3.00
C THR A 21 30.43 8.43 -3.55
N SER A 22 29.85 7.55 -2.72
CA SER A 22 29.51 6.19 -3.09
C SER A 22 28.91 6.15 -4.51
N VAL A 23 29.28 5.16 -5.32
CA VAL A 23 28.75 4.95 -6.67
C VAL A 23 27.22 5.01 -6.70
N LEU A 24 26.58 4.53 -5.64
CA LEU A 24 25.12 4.61 -5.46
C LEU A 24 24.64 6.04 -5.38
N MET A 25 25.35 6.91 -4.66
CA MET A 25 24.95 8.32 -4.53
C MET A 25 25.10 9.09 -5.85
N LYS A 26 26.16 8.81 -6.62
CA LYS A 26 26.36 9.37 -7.98
C LYS A 26 25.21 8.94 -8.92
N ARG A 27 24.83 7.65 -8.89
CA ARG A 27 23.68 7.13 -9.66
C ARG A 27 22.36 7.73 -9.23
N TRP A 28 22.15 7.89 -7.92
CA TRP A 28 20.94 8.53 -7.39
C TRP A 28 20.82 10.00 -7.78
N LYS A 29 21.93 10.77 -7.72
CA LYS A 29 21.95 12.15 -8.22
C LYS A 29 21.62 12.20 -9.70
N LYS A 30 22.20 11.32 -10.53
CA LYS A 30 21.90 11.23 -11.97
C LYS A 30 20.43 10.86 -12.22
N PHE A 31 19.86 9.95 -11.45
CA PHE A 31 18.44 9.59 -11.56
C PHE A 31 17.52 10.78 -11.29
N LYS A 32 17.82 11.61 -10.28
CA LYS A 32 17.05 12.84 -9.98
C LYS A 32 17.08 13.87 -11.11
N THR A 33 18.10 13.86 -11.97
CA THR A 33 18.15 14.76 -13.13
C THR A 33 17.21 14.35 -14.26
N LEU A 34 16.81 13.07 -14.28
CA LEU A 34 15.83 12.54 -15.22
C LEU A 34 14.40 12.84 -14.73
N LYS A 35 13.95 14.09 -14.87
CA LYS A 35 12.70 14.59 -14.29
C LYS A 35 11.51 13.66 -14.51
N ARG A 36 11.31 13.17 -15.75
CA ARG A 36 10.18 12.27 -16.08
C ARG A 36 10.24 10.96 -15.27
N GLY A 37 11.39 10.29 -15.26
CA GLY A 37 11.57 9.03 -14.52
C GLY A 37 11.46 9.23 -13.03
N TYR A 38 12.01 10.31 -12.49
CA TYR A 38 11.96 10.61 -11.06
C TYR A 38 10.53 10.88 -10.57
N TYR A 39 9.74 11.70 -11.31
CA TYR A 39 8.35 11.94 -10.91
C TYR A 39 7.47 10.70 -11.05
N SER A 40 7.64 9.90 -12.13
CA SER A 40 6.92 8.63 -12.26
C SER A 40 7.24 7.66 -11.12
N PHE A 41 8.51 7.57 -10.73
CA PHE A 41 8.94 6.78 -9.58
C PHE A 41 8.28 7.26 -8.28
N LEU A 42 8.25 8.58 -8.03
CA LEU A 42 7.62 9.14 -6.82
C LEU A 42 6.12 8.86 -6.78
N VAL A 43 5.42 8.96 -7.92
CA VAL A 43 3.98 8.67 -8.01
C VAL A 43 3.72 7.20 -7.68
N ILE A 44 4.45 6.28 -8.30
CA ILE A 44 4.30 4.84 -8.02
C ILE A 44 4.62 4.53 -6.57
N LEU A 45 5.72 5.08 -6.05
CA LEU A 45 6.13 4.89 -4.66
C LEU A 45 5.07 5.41 -3.68
N PHE A 46 4.51 6.59 -3.94
CA PHE A 46 3.44 7.17 -3.13
C PHE A 46 2.22 6.26 -3.08
N PHE A 47 1.71 5.82 -4.23
CA PHE A 47 0.55 4.92 -4.28
C PHE A 47 0.85 3.54 -3.68
N TYR A 48 2.07 3.04 -3.85
CA TYR A 48 2.49 1.80 -3.23
C TYR A 48 2.53 1.91 -1.69
N LEU A 49 3.10 2.99 -1.15
CA LEU A 49 3.08 3.22 0.30
C LEU A 49 1.66 3.43 0.82
N LEU A 50 0.82 4.16 0.08
CA LEU A 50 -0.59 4.35 0.43
C LEU A 50 -1.35 3.02 0.45
N SER A 51 -0.98 2.05 -0.38
CA SER A 51 -1.64 0.75 -0.44
C SER A 51 -1.51 -0.08 0.84
N PHE A 52 -0.53 0.19 1.70
CA PHE A 52 -0.45 -0.43 3.02
C PHE A 52 -1.50 0.11 4.01
N ALA A 53 -2.10 1.26 3.71
CA ALA A 53 -3.21 1.80 4.48
C ALA A 53 -4.59 1.27 4.01
N PHE A 54 -4.65 0.47 2.94
CA PHE A 54 -5.92 -0.04 2.41
C PHE A 54 -6.75 -0.85 3.42
N PRO A 55 -6.17 -1.67 4.32
CA PRO A 55 -6.97 -2.32 5.35
C PRO A 55 -7.76 -1.38 6.25
N LEU A 56 -7.32 -0.12 6.38
CA LEU A 56 -8.04 0.93 7.12
C LEU A 56 -8.98 1.76 6.25
N LEU A 57 -8.73 1.83 4.94
CA LEU A 57 -9.48 2.66 3.99
C LEU A 57 -10.51 1.87 3.21
N ILE A 58 -10.20 0.61 2.88
CA ILE A 58 -10.97 -0.29 2.01
C ILE A 58 -11.08 -1.63 2.74
N ASN A 59 -12.14 -1.80 3.51
CA ASN A 59 -12.40 -3.04 4.25
C ASN A 59 -13.90 -3.15 4.56
N LYS A 60 -14.41 -4.38 4.66
CA LYS A 60 -15.77 -4.65 5.12
C LYS A 60 -15.94 -4.46 6.63
N ASP A 61 -14.84 -4.60 7.39
CA ASP A 61 -14.87 -4.50 8.85
C ASP A 61 -14.89 -3.04 9.29
N ALA A 62 -15.71 -2.74 10.29
CA ALA A 62 -15.77 -1.40 10.84
C ALA A 62 -14.46 -1.02 11.55
N LEU A 63 -14.09 0.25 11.50
CA LEU A 63 -12.94 0.77 12.24
C LEU A 63 -13.21 0.78 13.74
N ILE A 64 -14.39 1.27 14.13
CA ILE A 64 -14.84 1.36 15.52
C ILE A 64 -16.33 1.07 15.55
N VAL A 65 -16.76 0.30 16.53
CA VAL A 65 -18.17 0.09 16.88
C VAL A 65 -18.36 0.51 18.33
N HIS A 66 -19.30 1.38 18.58
CA HIS A 66 -19.78 1.69 19.93
C HIS A 66 -21.10 0.97 20.16
N TYR A 67 -21.12 0.03 21.10
CA TYR A 67 -22.29 -0.78 21.40
C TYR A 67 -22.44 -0.96 22.92
N GLU A 68 -23.60 -0.62 23.47
CA GLU A 68 -23.93 -0.72 24.90
C GLU A 68 -22.91 -0.06 25.83
N GLY A 69 -22.30 1.06 25.39
CA GLY A 69 -21.31 1.80 26.19
C GLY A 69 -19.88 1.28 26.09
N GLU A 70 -19.63 0.22 25.30
CA GLU A 70 -18.29 -0.32 25.05
C GLU A 70 -17.80 -0.03 23.63
N TYR A 71 -16.46 0.06 23.48
CA TYR A 71 -15.82 0.28 22.19
C TYR A 71 -15.20 -1.00 21.66
N TYR A 72 -15.51 -1.36 20.44
CA TYR A 72 -15.00 -2.52 19.72
C TYR A 72 -14.20 -2.08 18.51
N PHE A 73 -13.13 -2.82 18.17
CA PHE A 73 -12.23 -2.53 17.05
C PHE A 73 -12.17 -3.69 16.06
N PRO A 74 -13.17 -3.87 15.20
CA PRO A 74 -13.28 -5.03 14.31
C PRO A 74 -12.09 -5.19 13.33
N VAL A 75 -11.47 -4.12 12.90
CA VAL A 75 -10.28 -4.18 12.03
C VAL A 75 -9.14 -5.01 12.64
N PHE A 76 -9.04 -5.06 13.98
CA PHE A 76 -7.96 -5.76 14.69
C PHE A 76 -8.39 -7.09 15.32
N GLN A 77 -9.68 -7.26 15.53
CA GLN A 77 -10.21 -8.43 16.23
C GLN A 77 -11.54 -8.87 15.63
N PHE A 78 -11.68 -10.18 15.44
CA PHE A 78 -12.94 -10.78 14.97
C PHE A 78 -14.00 -10.76 16.08
N TYR A 79 -15.23 -10.38 15.70
CA TYR A 79 -16.41 -10.45 16.56
C TYR A 79 -17.52 -11.21 15.85
N ASP A 80 -18.17 -12.11 16.58
CA ASP A 80 -19.33 -12.85 16.09
C ASP A 80 -20.55 -11.92 15.99
N ALA A 81 -21.42 -12.16 15.01
CA ALA A 81 -22.63 -11.39 14.77
C ALA A 81 -23.54 -11.31 16.01
N LYS A 82 -23.55 -12.35 16.83
CA LYS A 82 -24.31 -12.38 18.10
C LYS A 82 -23.84 -11.37 19.13
N THR A 83 -22.58 -10.95 19.09
CA THR A 83 -22.04 -9.93 20.00
C THR A 83 -22.78 -8.60 19.87
N PHE A 84 -23.26 -8.28 18.68
CA PHE A 84 -23.98 -7.05 18.38
C PHE A 84 -25.50 -7.28 18.18
N GLY A 85 -26.02 -8.42 18.63
CA GLY A 85 -27.46 -8.72 18.57
C GLY A 85 -27.98 -9.14 17.19
N GLN A 86 -27.10 -9.39 16.22
CA GLN A 86 -27.53 -9.91 14.91
C GLN A 86 -27.89 -11.39 14.98
N ASP A 87 -29.10 -11.76 14.56
CA ASP A 87 -29.58 -13.15 14.53
C ASP A 87 -29.09 -13.89 13.29
N ARG A 88 -27.76 -13.96 13.15
CA ARG A 88 -27.08 -14.71 12.09
C ARG A 88 -25.85 -15.41 12.63
N PRO A 89 -25.51 -16.61 12.15
CA PRO A 89 -24.27 -17.28 12.53
C PRO A 89 -23.08 -16.65 11.77
N GLY A 90 -21.93 -16.57 12.45
CA GLY A 90 -20.67 -16.19 11.85
C GLY A 90 -20.36 -14.71 11.99
N GLU A 91 -19.71 -14.16 10.98
CA GLU A 91 -19.14 -12.81 11.01
C GLU A 91 -20.20 -11.72 10.97
N THR A 92 -19.97 -10.65 11.73
CA THR A 92 -20.85 -9.46 11.76
C THR A 92 -20.87 -8.74 10.43
N ASN A 93 -22.05 -8.41 9.91
CA ASN A 93 -22.19 -7.48 8.80
C ASN A 93 -22.30 -6.05 9.33
N TYR A 94 -21.20 -5.31 9.33
CA TYR A 94 -21.12 -3.96 9.88
C TYR A 94 -21.88 -2.90 9.07
N ARG A 95 -22.17 -3.14 7.78
CA ARG A 95 -23.01 -2.25 6.96
C ARG A 95 -24.47 -2.36 7.38
N ILE A 96 -24.96 -3.59 7.58
CA ILE A 96 -26.31 -3.83 8.10
C ILE A 96 -26.41 -3.29 9.53
N LEU A 97 -25.42 -3.59 10.39
CA LEU A 97 -25.37 -3.09 11.77
C LEU A 97 -25.45 -1.57 11.85
N LYS A 98 -24.74 -0.88 10.95
CA LYS A 98 -24.81 0.59 10.85
C LYS A 98 -26.21 1.09 10.51
N GLN A 99 -26.92 0.39 9.61
CA GLN A 99 -28.30 0.73 9.26
C GLN A 99 -29.26 0.46 10.42
N GLU A 100 -29.09 -0.65 11.12
CA GLU A 100 -29.88 -1.02 12.31
C GLU A 100 -29.72 0.02 13.40
N PHE A 101 -28.48 0.44 13.73
CA PHE A 101 -28.22 1.48 14.73
C PHE A 101 -28.74 2.87 14.32
N SER A 102 -28.69 3.19 13.01
CA SER A 102 -29.26 4.45 12.52
C SER A 102 -30.78 4.53 12.61
N ASN A 103 -31.46 3.38 12.67
CA ASN A 103 -32.91 3.27 12.79
C ASN A 103 -33.38 3.14 14.26
N GLN A 104 -32.46 2.95 15.20
CA GLN A 104 -32.72 2.85 16.62
C GLN A 104 -32.37 4.19 17.31
N ASP A 105 -33.28 4.71 18.11
CA ASP A 105 -33.00 5.87 18.98
C ASP A 105 -32.08 5.41 20.13
N GLY A 106 -30.77 5.33 19.89
CA GLY A 106 -29.78 4.88 20.85
C GLY A 106 -28.42 5.53 20.62
N ASP A 107 -27.53 5.38 21.60
CA ASP A 107 -26.15 5.91 21.56
C ASP A 107 -25.16 4.98 20.82
N ASN A 108 -25.69 3.94 20.15
CA ASN A 108 -24.91 2.98 19.39
C ASN A 108 -24.58 3.52 17.99
N TRP A 109 -23.34 3.37 17.56
CA TRP A 109 -22.90 3.82 16.25
C TRP A 109 -21.75 2.97 15.69
N VAL A 110 -21.60 2.99 14.37
CA VAL A 110 -20.55 2.26 13.62
C VAL A 110 -19.78 3.22 12.73
N LEU A 111 -18.47 3.31 12.93
CA LEU A 111 -17.56 4.04 12.05
C LEU A 111 -16.99 3.06 11.00
N MET A 112 -17.51 3.18 9.77
CA MET A 112 -17.03 2.38 8.63
C MET A 112 -15.79 3.00 7.99
N PRO A 113 -14.95 2.20 7.32
CA PRO A 113 -13.91 2.69 6.40
C PRO A 113 -14.49 3.57 5.30
N LEU A 114 -13.59 4.30 4.60
CA LEU A 114 -13.98 5.19 3.49
C LEU A 114 -14.68 4.42 2.35
N TYR A 115 -14.25 3.20 2.08
CA TYR A 115 -14.86 2.28 1.13
C TYR A 115 -15.13 0.94 1.82
N PRO A 116 -16.39 0.67 2.22
CA PRO A 116 -16.72 -0.41 3.14
C PRO A 116 -16.93 -1.78 2.44
N TYR A 117 -16.03 -2.15 1.53
CA TYR A 117 -16.06 -3.41 0.80
C TYR A 117 -14.71 -4.12 0.84
N SER A 118 -14.73 -5.46 0.82
CA SER A 118 -13.54 -6.29 0.81
C SER A 118 -13.37 -7.01 -0.54
N PRO A 119 -12.12 -7.31 -0.96
CA PRO A 119 -11.86 -7.99 -2.25
C PRO A 119 -12.40 -9.41 -2.32
N ASN A 120 -12.63 -10.04 -1.16
CA ASN A 120 -13.08 -11.45 -1.08
C ASN A 120 -14.53 -11.60 -0.65
N GLU A 121 -15.18 -10.51 -0.28
CA GLU A 121 -16.56 -10.50 0.16
C GLU A 121 -17.51 -10.71 -1.01
N ASN A 122 -18.58 -11.47 -0.77
CA ASN A 122 -19.65 -11.72 -1.71
C ASN A 122 -20.86 -10.87 -1.33
N LEU A 123 -21.34 -10.06 -2.26
CA LEU A 123 -22.43 -9.10 -2.06
C LEU A 123 -23.80 -9.61 -2.54
N LEU A 124 -23.94 -10.92 -2.79
CA LEU A 124 -25.18 -11.51 -3.34
C LEU A 124 -26.39 -11.31 -2.43
N GLU A 125 -26.18 -11.18 -1.12
CA GLU A 125 -27.26 -10.91 -0.16
C GLU A 125 -27.67 -9.44 -0.12
N GLU A 126 -26.78 -8.52 -0.52
CA GLU A 126 -27.00 -7.08 -0.41
C GLU A 126 -27.45 -6.44 -1.73
N ILE A 127 -27.00 -6.99 -2.86
CA ILE A 127 -27.34 -6.48 -4.19
C ILE A 127 -28.28 -7.48 -4.88
N PRO A 128 -29.55 -7.10 -5.09
CA PRO A 128 -30.53 -7.97 -5.71
C PRO A 128 -30.19 -8.19 -7.19
N GLY A 129 -30.38 -9.42 -7.66
CA GLY A 129 -30.17 -9.79 -9.06
C GLY A 129 -29.04 -10.78 -9.28
N ILE A 130 -28.77 -11.07 -10.53
CA ILE A 130 -27.70 -11.99 -10.93
C ILE A 130 -26.46 -11.17 -11.30
N PRO A 131 -25.30 -11.41 -10.67
CA PRO A 131 -24.06 -10.73 -11.06
C PRO A 131 -23.61 -11.15 -12.47
N PRO A 132 -22.80 -10.32 -13.18
CA PRO A 132 -22.16 -9.09 -12.69
C PRO A 132 -23.11 -7.89 -12.68
N HIS A 133 -22.92 -7.00 -11.69
CA HIS A 133 -23.66 -5.74 -11.60
C HIS A 133 -22.85 -4.57 -12.16
N PRO A 134 -23.49 -3.60 -12.84
CA PRO A 134 -22.80 -2.44 -13.39
C PRO A 134 -22.25 -1.53 -12.30
N PRO A 135 -21.31 -0.62 -12.64
CA PRO A 135 -20.81 0.39 -11.74
C PRO A 135 -21.92 1.27 -11.15
N THR A 136 -21.85 1.51 -9.85
CA THR A 136 -22.76 2.39 -9.09
C THR A 136 -21.99 3.33 -8.19
N MET A 137 -22.67 4.26 -7.53
CA MET A 137 -22.03 5.14 -6.52
C MET A 137 -21.54 4.38 -5.28
N GLN A 138 -22.09 3.21 -5.02
CA GLN A 138 -21.67 2.34 -3.92
C GLN A 138 -20.54 1.38 -4.35
N ASN A 139 -20.64 0.82 -5.55
CA ASN A 139 -19.65 -0.08 -6.12
C ASN A 139 -19.04 0.56 -7.37
N PHE A 140 -17.98 1.35 -7.23
CA PHE A 140 -17.43 2.23 -8.27
C PHE A 140 -17.04 1.50 -9.57
N ALA A 141 -16.60 0.25 -9.49
CA ALA A 141 -16.25 -0.56 -10.65
C ALA A 141 -17.24 -1.73 -10.88
N GLY A 142 -18.39 -1.72 -10.19
CA GLY A 142 -19.36 -2.81 -10.23
C GLY A 142 -18.87 -4.08 -9.53
N THR A 143 -19.56 -5.19 -9.80
CA THR A 143 -19.21 -6.51 -9.25
C THR A 143 -18.77 -7.48 -10.33
N ASP A 144 -17.98 -8.49 -9.94
CA ASP A 144 -17.63 -9.59 -10.82
C ASP A 144 -18.78 -10.65 -10.92
N ASP A 145 -18.51 -11.72 -11.63
CA ASP A 145 -19.42 -12.88 -11.82
C ASP A 145 -19.83 -13.59 -10.52
N ARG A 146 -19.10 -13.37 -9.44
CA ARG A 146 -19.36 -13.92 -8.11
C ARG A 146 -19.95 -12.88 -7.14
N GLY A 147 -20.29 -11.70 -7.62
CA GLY A 147 -20.82 -10.62 -6.79
C GLY A 147 -19.79 -9.92 -5.90
N ARG A 148 -18.48 -10.07 -6.17
CA ARG A 148 -17.41 -9.41 -5.40
C ARG A 148 -17.11 -8.03 -5.99
N ASP A 149 -16.81 -7.08 -5.14
CA ASP A 149 -16.48 -5.72 -5.57
C ASP A 149 -15.17 -5.66 -6.36
N VAL A 150 -15.26 -5.14 -7.59
CA VAL A 150 -14.11 -5.06 -8.52
C VAL A 150 -13.13 -3.99 -8.10
N PHE A 151 -13.60 -2.86 -7.55
CA PHE A 151 -12.73 -1.76 -7.11
C PHE A 151 -11.88 -2.17 -5.91
N ALA A 152 -12.47 -2.79 -4.89
CA ALA A 152 -11.72 -3.32 -3.75
C ALA A 152 -10.65 -4.33 -4.21
N ARG A 153 -11.00 -5.23 -5.13
CA ARG A 153 -10.05 -6.21 -5.71
C ARG A 153 -8.91 -5.54 -6.47
N LEU A 154 -9.19 -4.49 -7.24
CA LEU A 154 -8.18 -3.74 -7.98
C LEU A 154 -7.17 -3.08 -7.02
N MET A 155 -7.65 -2.45 -5.95
CA MET A 155 -6.81 -1.77 -4.98
C MET A 155 -5.88 -2.74 -4.23
N TYR A 156 -6.40 -3.86 -3.74
CA TYR A 156 -5.59 -4.90 -3.10
C TYR A 156 -4.66 -5.59 -4.10
N GLY A 157 -5.13 -5.86 -5.32
CA GLY A 157 -4.33 -6.44 -6.40
C GLY A 157 -3.14 -5.58 -6.79
N PHE A 158 -3.28 -4.26 -6.74
CA PHE A 158 -2.18 -3.31 -6.97
C PHE A 158 -1.03 -3.52 -5.98
N ASN A 159 -1.33 -3.60 -4.67
CA ASN A 159 -0.32 -3.84 -3.64
C ASN A 159 0.40 -5.19 -3.87
N ILE A 160 -0.37 -6.26 -4.08
CA ILE A 160 0.17 -7.61 -4.30
C ILE A 160 1.04 -7.66 -5.55
N SER A 161 0.59 -7.05 -6.65
CA SER A 161 1.31 -7.05 -7.93
C SER A 161 2.65 -6.33 -7.84
N ILE A 162 2.69 -5.16 -7.23
CA ILE A 162 3.95 -4.41 -7.06
C ILE A 162 4.88 -5.13 -6.09
N SER A 163 4.37 -5.64 -4.97
CA SER A 163 5.17 -6.41 -4.01
C SER A 163 5.79 -7.64 -4.67
N CYS A 164 5.02 -8.39 -5.44
CA CYS A 164 5.51 -9.54 -6.20
C CYS A 164 6.58 -9.12 -7.22
N ALA A 165 6.35 -8.06 -7.99
CA ALA A 165 7.31 -7.55 -8.97
C ALA A 165 8.63 -7.12 -8.31
N VAL A 166 8.59 -6.45 -7.16
CA VAL A 166 9.79 -6.05 -6.39
C VAL A 166 10.55 -7.29 -5.92
N VAL A 167 9.86 -8.27 -5.32
CA VAL A 167 10.48 -9.51 -4.84
C VAL A 167 11.14 -10.28 -5.97
N VAL A 168 10.43 -10.53 -7.08
CA VAL A 168 10.96 -11.24 -8.25
C VAL A 168 12.16 -10.52 -8.84
N THR A 169 12.10 -9.20 -8.98
CA THR A 169 13.21 -8.39 -9.51
C THR A 169 14.44 -8.48 -8.60
N MET A 170 14.25 -8.41 -7.28
CA MET A 170 15.33 -8.52 -6.29
C MET A 170 16.03 -9.90 -6.38
N PHE A 171 15.25 -10.98 -6.42
CA PHE A 171 15.80 -12.34 -6.59
C PHE A 171 16.55 -12.51 -7.91
N SER A 172 15.95 -12.06 -9.02
CA SER A 172 16.58 -12.13 -10.35
C SER A 172 17.90 -11.35 -10.39
N TYR A 173 17.93 -10.17 -9.76
CA TYR A 173 19.14 -9.35 -9.68
C TYR A 173 20.25 -10.03 -8.87
N ILE A 174 19.92 -10.60 -7.71
CA ILE A 174 20.86 -11.32 -6.85
C ILE A 174 21.45 -12.51 -7.62
N LEU A 175 20.61 -13.34 -8.23
CA LEU A 175 21.05 -14.49 -9.02
C LEU A 175 21.92 -14.07 -10.21
N GLY A 176 21.51 -13.01 -10.93
CA GLY A 176 22.28 -12.49 -12.07
C GLY A 176 23.67 -12.01 -11.67
N VAL A 177 23.80 -11.32 -10.53
CA VAL A 177 25.10 -10.87 -10.01
C VAL A 177 25.98 -12.05 -9.60
N VAL A 178 25.43 -13.04 -8.89
CA VAL A 178 26.16 -14.23 -8.45
C VAL A 178 26.67 -15.03 -9.65
N ILE A 179 25.79 -15.33 -10.61
CA ILE A 179 26.17 -16.08 -11.82
C ILE A 179 27.17 -15.28 -12.65
N GLY A 180 26.95 -13.98 -12.84
CA GLY A 180 27.87 -13.12 -13.58
C GLY A 180 29.24 -12.99 -12.92
N ALA A 181 29.32 -12.98 -11.59
CA ALA A 181 30.57 -12.97 -10.86
C ALA A 181 31.33 -14.28 -11.03
N ILE A 182 30.66 -15.44 -10.98
CA ILE A 182 31.26 -16.75 -11.18
C ILE A 182 31.82 -16.87 -12.61
N LEU A 183 31.02 -16.50 -13.63
CA LEU A 183 31.45 -16.59 -15.04
C LEU A 183 32.54 -15.58 -15.40
N GLY A 184 32.66 -14.47 -14.65
CA GLY A 184 33.71 -13.47 -14.90
C GLY A 184 35.05 -13.80 -14.26
N VAL A 185 35.08 -14.76 -13.34
CA VAL A 185 36.32 -15.22 -12.66
C VAL A 185 36.94 -16.44 -13.38
N PHE A 186 36.14 -17.23 -14.09
CA PHE A 186 36.53 -18.36 -14.90
C PHE A 186 36.54 -18.01 -16.38
#